data_d38b1e9152f3d4db30a71d77b8502c5b
#
_entry.id   d38b1e9152f3d4db30a71d77b8502c5b
#
_cell.length_a   1.000
_cell.length_b   1.000
_cell.length_c   1.000
_cell.angle_alpha   90.00
_cell.angle_beta   90.00
_cell.angle_gamma   90.00
#
_symmetry.space_group_name_H-M   'P 1'
#
loop_
_entity.id
_entity.type
_entity.pdbx_description
1 polymer ?
#
loop_
_entity_poly.entity_id
_entity_poly.type
_entity_poly.pdbx_seq_one_letter_code
_entity_poly.pdbx_strand_id
1 'polypeptide(L)'
;MGLAVGLAVVSGAAQELRILTNGRNLQTPINHGLPEKPLGFMFCRLRYENIRRARKSGWGDDYPQADYNFMVRLNELTTTPISRWNNGDPGFANVTAMDPDLFQCPYLRMQNAANYDFTPQETARLHDYLLKGGFLWIDDNWDPDFEYIRPNLTRILPGARIVDLPVEHPMFTIVYRVNPLPQIPALNSWLRNGQNSEIGPSTVHYYGVFDDHDRLVALVSMNSDVSDSWEREGDNHQYFATYSWQGYALGIDVAAWVMTH
;
A
#
# COMPACT_ATOMS: atom_id res chain seq x y z
N MET A 1 26.01 33.37 23.22
CA MET A 1 24.71 32.86 23.68
C MET A 1 23.90 32.44 22.44
N GLY A 2 23.81 31.19 22.16
CA GLY A 2 23.11 30.69 21.00
C GLY A 2 23.69 29.37 20.57
N LEU A 3 23.12 28.26 21.03
CA LEU A 3 23.21 26.90 20.46
C LEU A 3 22.59 25.91 21.46
N ALA A 4 21.28 25.84 21.49
CA ALA A 4 20.62 24.81 22.28
C ALA A 4 19.23 24.38 21.74
N VAL A 5 18.82 24.82 20.54
CA VAL A 5 17.46 24.55 20.02
C VAL A 5 17.42 23.39 19.01
N GLY A 6 18.57 22.99 18.46
CA GLY A 6 18.61 21.98 17.38
C GLY A 6 18.60 20.50 17.82
N LEU A 7 18.87 20.19 19.09
CA LEU A 7 19.02 18.81 19.56
C LEU A 7 17.74 18.16 20.11
N ALA A 8 16.76 18.95 20.50
CA ALA A 8 15.50 18.43 21.10
C ALA A 8 14.52 17.87 20.05
N VAL A 9 14.53 18.39 18.81
CA VAL A 9 13.63 17.93 17.75
C VAL A 9 14.04 16.56 17.20
N VAL A 10 15.35 16.30 17.11
CA VAL A 10 15.87 15.01 16.61
C VAL A 10 15.62 13.87 17.63
N SER A 11 15.64 14.18 18.93
CA SER A 11 15.36 13.16 19.96
C SER A 11 13.87 12.78 20.04
N GLY A 12 12.97 13.72 19.76
CA GLY A 12 11.51 13.45 19.74
C GLY A 12 11.13 12.53 18.58
N ALA A 13 11.56 12.82 17.38
CA ALA A 13 11.27 12.00 16.20
C ALA A 13 11.88 10.58 16.31
N ALA A 14 13.12 10.48 16.83
CA ALA A 14 13.73 9.16 17.05
C ALA A 14 13.07 8.37 18.18
N GLN A 15 12.42 9.02 19.14
CA GLN A 15 11.73 8.38 20.23
C GLN A 15 10.32 7.92 19.81
N GLU A 16 9.63 8.67 18.97
CA GLU A 16 8.39 8.26 18.31
C GLU A 16 8.62 7.10 17.34
N LEU A 17 9.69 7.15 16.54
CA LEU A 17 10.09 6.04 15.70
C LEU A 17 10.27 4.75 16.52
N ARG A 18 10.92 4.81 17.66
CA ARG A 18 11.08 3.66 18.57
C ARG A 18 9.75 3.15 19.14
N ILE A 19 8.76 4.00 19.33
CA ILE A 19 7.43 3.61 19.82
C ILE A 19 6.64 2.88 18.73
N LEU A 20 6.77 3.28 17.47
CA LEU A 20 6.15 2.60 16.32
C LEU A 20 6.79 1.24 16.05
N THR A 21 8.07 1.06 16.37
CA THR A 21 8.87 -0.12 16.01
C THR A 21 9.02 -1.14 17.13
N ASN A 22 8.70 -0.80 18.37
CA ASN A 22 8.78 -1.74 19.50
C ASN A 22 7.53 -2.63 19.60
N GLY A 23 7.25 -3.42 18.55
CA GLY A 23 6.48 -4.67 18.65
C GLY A 23 5.28 -4.63 19.61
N ARG A 24 4.65 -3.51 19.82
CA ARG A 24 3.32 -3.53 20.39
C ARG A 24 2.49 -4.27 19.37
N ASN A 25 2.18 -5.52 19.68
CA ASN A 25 1.06 -6.20 19.08
C ASN A 25 -0.09 -5.19 19.10
N LEU A 26 -0.23 -4.41 18.03
CA LEU A 26 -1.45 -3.68 17.78
C LEU A 26 -2.48 -4.80 17.70
N GLN A 27 -3.12 -5.11 18.83
CA GLN A 27 -4.26 -6.03 18.87
C GLN A 27 -5.41 -5.31 18.20
N THR A 28 -5.19 -5.05 16.93
CA THR A 28 -6.17 -4.46 16.06
C THR A 28 -7.10 -5.60 15.67
N PRO A 29 -8.37 -5.58 16.06
CA PRO A 29 -9.29 -6.65 15.68
C PRO A 29 -9.26 -6.85 14.16
N ILE A 30 -9.29 -8.10 13.72
CA ILE A 30 -9.31 -8.47 12.28
C ILE A 30 -10.45 -7.78 11.52
N ASN A 31 -11.48 -7.30 12.22
CA ASN A 31 -12.62 -6.56 11.68
C ASN A 31 -12.61 -5.12 12.19
N HIS A 32 -11.72 -4.28 11.68
CA HIS A 32 -11.88 -2.84 11.82
C HIS A 32 -12.90 -2.38 10.77
N GLY A 33 -14.09 -2.05 11.26
CA GLY A 33 -14.99 -1.19 10.52
C GLY A 33 -14.34 0.17 10.25
N LEU A 34 -15.05 1.03 9.53
CA LEU A 34 -14.59 2.39 9.28
C LEU A 34 -14.58 3.23 10.57
N PRO A 35 -13.70 4.24 10.69
CA PRO A 35 -13.85 5.29 11.69
C PRO A 35 -15.24 5.90 11.61
N GLU A 36 -15.87 6.24 12.74
CA GLU A 36 -17.23 6.80 12.77
C GLU A 36 -17.38 8.09 11.94
N LYS A 37 -16.31 8.85 11.78
CA LYS A 37 -16.24 10.05 10.95
C LYS A 37 -14.98 10.04 10.12
N PRO A 38 -14.99 9.38 8.95
CA PRO A 38 -13.85 9.40 8.05
C PRO A 38 -13.69 10.80 7.46
N LEU A 39 -12.82 11.60 8.03
CA LEU A 39 -12.47 12.94 7.53
C LEU A 39 -11.03 12.88 7.00
N GLY A 40 -10.87 13.01 5.68
CA GLY A 40 -9.57 12.95 5.04
C GLY A 40 -9.24 11.55 4.48
N PHE A 41 -7.99 11.38 4.06
CA PHE A 41 -7.53 10.12 3.49
C PHE A 41 -7.67 8.97 4.49
N MET A 42 -8.10 7.82 4.02
CA MET A 42 -8.22 6.59 4.78
C MET A 42 -7.59 5.44 4.01
N PHE A 43 -6.66 4.76 4.64
CA PHE A 43 -6.09 3.53 4.10
C PHE A 43 -7.10 2.39 4.32
N CYS A 44 -7.56 1.78 3.24
CA CYS A 44 -8.39 0.59 3.32
C CYS A 44 -7.66 -0.60 2.71
N ARG A 45 -7.71 -1.73 3.39
CA ARG A 45 -7.16 -3.00 2.91
C ARG A 45 -8.28 -3.91 2.45
N LEU A 46 -8.12 -4.49 1.26
CA LEU A 46 -9.05 -5.48 0.73
C LEU A 46 -8.75 -6.85 1.35
N ARG A 47 -9.68 -7.32 2.18
CA ARG A 47 -9.64 -8.63 2.82
C ARG A 47 -10.33 -9.67 1.97
N TYR A 48 -9.71 -10.84 1.80
CA TYR A 48 -10.22 -11.96 1.03
C TYR A 48 -9.83 -13.30 1.68
N GLU A 49 -10.51 -14.38 1.34
CA GLU A 49 -10.13 -15.73 1.76
C GLU A 49 -9.18 -16.36 0.76
N ASN A 50 -8.07 -16.93 1.24
CA ASN A 50 -7.10 -17.60 0.37
C ASN A 50 -7.72 -18.87 -0.23
N ILE A 51 -7.87 -18.92 -1.55
CA ILE A 51 -8.39 -20.09 -2.29
C ILE A 51 -7.25 -21.03 -2.67
N ARG A 52 -6.06 -20.49 -2.93
CA ARG A 52 -4.88 -21.27 -3.29
C ARG A 52 -4.05 -21.52 -2.05
N ARG A 53 -3.31 -22.65 -2.01
CA ARG A 53 -2.30 -22.88 -0.97
C ARG A 53 -1.24 -21.79 -1.11
N ALA A 54 -1.42 -20.73 -0.35
CA ALA A 54 -0.57 -19.56 -0.39
C ALA A 54 0.86 -19.94 -0.02
N ARG A 55 1.80 -19.52 -0.81
CA ARG A 55 3.21 -19.45 -0.41
C ARG A 55 3.42 -18.35 0.63
N LYS A 56 2.46 -17.44 0.78
CA LYS A 56 2.47 -16.23 1.62
C LYS A 56 1.18 -16.13 2.43
N SER A 57 1.17 -15.26 3.42
CA SER A 57 0.09 -15.09 4.39
C SER A 57 -1.21 -14.51 3.83
N GLY A 58 -1.19 -14.01 2.59
CA GLY A 58 -2.37 -13.47 1.91
C GLY A 58 -2.66 -12.02 2.26
N TRP A 59 -3.96 -11.63 2.33
CA TRP A 59 -4.36 -10.23 2.54
C TRP A 59 -3.80 -9.59 3.82
N GLY A 60 -3.55 -10.42 4.84
CA GLY A 60 -3.07 -9.98 6.16
C GLY A 60 -1.56 -9.83 6.27
N ASP A 61 -0.82 -10.00 5.18
CA ASP A 61 0.62 -9.72 5.18
C ASP A 61 0.86 -8.24 5.48
N ASP A 62 1.87 -7.97 6.32
CA ASP A 62 2.23 -6.63 6.82
C ASP A 62 1.14 -5.89 7.61
N TYR A 63 -0.05 -6.50 7.76
CA TYR A 63 -1.16 -5.93 8.51
C TYR A 63 -1.01 -6.20 10.01
N PRO A 64 -1.34 -5.26 10.91
CA PRO A 64 -1.82 -3.90 10.63
C PRO A 64 -0.70 -2.84 10.59
N GLN A 65 0.54 -3.25 10.78
CA GLN A 65 1.64 -2.32 11.04
C GLN A 65 1.96 -1.43 9.83
N ALA A 66 1.93 -1.99 8.61
CA ALA A 66 2.14 -1.21 7.40
C ALA A 66 1.09 -0.12 7.24
N ASP A 67 -0.19 -0.45 7.46
CA ASP A 67 -1.33 0.46 7.32
C ASP A 67 -1.23 1.61 8.33
N TYR A 68 -0.92 1.29 9.59
CA TYR A 68 -0.73 2.26 10.65
C TYR A 68 0.46 3.19 10.36
N ASN A 69 1.63 2.63 10.06
CA ASN A 69 2.85 3.39 9.80
C ASN A 69 2.68 4.30 8.58
N PHE A 70 2.04 3.80 7.51
CA PHE A 70 1.74 4.61 6.34
C PHE A 70 0.88 5.83 6.68
N MET A 71 -0.20 5.63 7.45
CA MET A 71 -1.09 6.74 7.86
C MET A 71 -0.37 7.76 8.74
N VAL A 72 0.52 7.31 9.66
CA VAL A 72 1.36 8.19 10.46
C VAL A 72 2.27 9.03 9.56
N ARG A 73 3.00 8.39 8.63
CA ARG A 73 3.96 9.08 7.75
C ARG A 73 3.27 10.00 6.75
N LEU A 74 2.13 9.62 6.21
CA LEU A 74 1.34 10.51 5.35
C LEU A 74 0.98 11.81 6.09
N ASN A 75 0.55 11.70 7.35
CA ASN A 75 0.22 12.87 8.18
C ASN A 75 1.45 13.71 8.57
N GLU A 76 2.61 13.09 8.78
CA GLU A 76 3.85 13.79 9.13
C GLU A 76 4.52 14.49 7.95
N LEU A 77 4.49 13.84 6.78
CA LEU A 77 5.25 14.26 5.61
C LEU A 77 4.43 15.11 4.62
N THR A 78 3.14 15.26 4.86
CA THR A 78 2.24 16.05 4.01
C THR A 78 1.27 16.90 4.83
N THR A 79 0.55 17.78 4.15
CA THR A 79 -0.58 18.54 4.75
C THR A 79 -1.92 17.82 4.54
N THR A 80 -1.91 16.58 4.07
CA THR A 80 -3.11 15.81 3.81
C THR A 80 -3.83 15.48 5.10
N PRO A 81 -5.10 15.86 5.26
CA PRO A 81 -5.87 15.41 6.40
C PRO A 81 -6.08 13.90 6.31
N ILE A 82 -5.89 13.21 7.42
CA ILE A 82 -6.11 11.77 7.54
C ILE A 82 -7.32 11.46 8.43
N SER A 83 -7.99 10.36 8.13
CA SER A 83 -9.01 9.80 9.02
C SER A 83 -8.40 9.36 10.34
N ARG A 84 -9.17 9.50 11.43
CA ARG A 84 -8.74 9.13 12.78
C ARG A 84 -9.83 8.37 13.52
N TRP A 85 -9.40 7.48 14.40
CA TRP A 85 -10.27 6.87 15.40
C TRP A 85 -10.66 7.88 16.48
N ASN A 86 -11.69 7.56 17.26
CA ASN A 86 -12.19 8.44 18.35
C ASN A 86 -11.13 8.73 19.42
N ASN A 87 -10.14 7.87 19.58
CA ASN A 87 -9.00 8.07 20.48
C ASN A 87 -7.90 8.99 19.89
N GLY A 88 -8.07 9.46 18.65
CA GLY A 88 -7.12 10.32 17.94
C GLY A 88 -6.06 9.58 17.11
N ASP A 89 -5.96 8.27 17.22
CA ASP A 89 -5.02 7.47 16.41
C ASP A 89 -5.37 7.52 14.92
N PRO A 90 -4.38 7.36 14.01
CA PRO A 90 -4.61 7.22 12.58
C PRO A 90 -5.65 6.14 12.28
N GLY A 91 -6.68 6.50 11.51
CA GLY A 91 -7.76 5.60 11.12
C GLY A 91 -7.45 4.88 9.82
N PHE A 92 -7.48 3.56 9.84
CA PHE A 92 -7.40 2.69 8.68
C PHE A 92 -8.42 1.57 8.82
N ALA A 93 -8.77 0.91 7.73
CA ALA A 93 -9.82 -0.12 7.74
C ALA A 93 -9.42 -1.34 6.92
N ASN A 94 -10.11 -2.47 7.16
CA ASN A 94 -10.13 -3.57 6.21
C ASN A 94 -11.57 -3.90 5.84
N VAL A 95 -11.80 -4.12 4.57
CA VAL A 95 -13.13 -4.42 3.99
C VAL A 95 -13.02 -5.61 3.05
N THR A 96 -14.10 -6.35 2.89
CA THR A 96 -14.24 -7.30 1.79
C THR A 96 -14.89 -6.63 0.58
N ALA A 97 -14.80 -7.25 -0.58
CA ALA A 97 -15.50 -6.74 -1.76
C ALA A 97 -17.04 -6.68 -1.55
N MET A 98 -17.58 -7.48 -0.63
CA MET A 98 -19.02 -7.56 -0.35
C MET A 98 -19.47 -6.65 0.80
N ASP A 99 -18.54 -6.02 1.54
CA ASP A 99 -18.92 -5.14 2.63
C ASP A 99 -19.69 -3.91 2.10
N PRO A 100 -20.72 -3.43 2.83
CA PRO A 100 -21.44 -2.22 2.47
C PRO A 100 -20.51 -0.99 2.49
N ASP A 101 -19.49 -1.00 3.33
CA ASP A 101 -18.54 0.08 3.54
C ASP A 101 -17.47 0.20 2.43
N LEU A 102 -17.41 -0.75 1.48
CA LEU A 102 -16.47 -0.74 0.37
C LEU A 102 -16.41 0.63 -0.35
N PHE A 103 -17.56 1.24 -0.59
CA PHE A 103 -17.66 2.51 -1.32
C PHE A 103 -17.30 3.76 -0.49
N GLN A 104 -17.01 3.59 0.78
CA GLN A 104 -16.47 4.65 1.63
C GLN A 104 -14.93 4.66 1.63
N CYS A 105 -14.31 3.64 1.03
CA CYS A 105 -12.87 3.53 0.85
C CYS A 105 -12.46 4.16 -0.47
N PRO A 106 -11.83 5.33 -0.51
CA PRO A 106 -11.36 5.93 -1.78
C PRO A 106 -10.20 5.14 -2.38
N TYR A 107 -9.50 4.40 -1.56
CA TYR A 107 -8.29 3.65 -1.87
C TYR A 107 -8.37 2.27 -1.23
N LEU A 108 -8.11 1.24 -2.03
CA LEU A 108 -7.99 -0.15 -1.57
C LEU A 108 -6.58 -0.66 -1.82
N ARG A 109 -5.99 -1.28 -0.80
CA ARG A 109 -4.76 -2.04 -0.91
C ARG A 109 -5.06 -3.53 -0.90
N MET A 110 -4.48 -4.28 -1.83
CA MET A 110 -4.58 -5.74 -1.89
C MET A 110 -3.19 -6.36 -1.92
N GLN A 111 -2.86 -7.19 -0.92
CA GLN A 111 -1.61 -7.95 -0.85
C GLN A 111 -1.78 -9.30 -1.53
N ASN A 112 -0.69 -9.83 -2.12
CA ASN A 112 -0.61 -11.22 -2.60
C ASN A 112 -1.80 -11.66 -3.45
N ALA A 113 -2.24 -10.82 -4.38
CA ALA A 113 -3.49 -10.99 -5.13
C ALA A 113 -3.56 -12.27 -5.98
N ALA A 114 -2.41 -12.87 -6.33
CA ALA A 114 -2.35 -14.15 -7.05
C ALA A 114 -2.92 -15.32 -6.24
N ASN A 115 -3.12 -15.16 -4.92
CA ASN A 115 -3.70 -16.18 -4.06
C ASN A 115 -5.23 -16.24 -4.11
N TYR A 116 -5.87 -15.31 -4.81
CA TYR A 116 -7.31 -15.17 -4.81
C TYR A 116 -7.91 -15.14 -6.22
N ASP A 117 -9.15 -15.66 -6.30
CA ASP A 117 -9.97 -15.65 -7.50
C ASP A 117 -11.35 -15.11 -7.13
N PHE A 118 -11.69 -13.91 -7.62
CA PHE A 118 -12.92 -13.24 -7.26
C PHE A 118 -14.15 -13.99 -7.80
N THR A 119 -15.16 -14.14 -6.95
CA THR A 119 -16.48 -14.63 -7.36
C THR A 119 -17.13 -13.64 -8.34
N PRO A 120 -18.15 -14.07 -9.12
CA PRO A 120 -18.87 -13.14 -10.01
C PRO A 120 -19.47 -11.93 -9.28
N GLN A 121 -19.94 -12.13 -8.04
CA GLN A 121 -20.51 -11.06 -7.21
C GLN A 121 -19.46 -10.05 -6.76
N GLU A 122 -18.32 -10.53 -6.27
CA GLU A 122 -17.19 -9.66 -5.90
C GLU A 122 -16.64 -8.92 -7.12
N THR A 123 -16.53 -9.61 -8.26
CA THR A 123 -16.11 -9.00 -9.53
C THR A 123 -17.02 -7.83 -9.91
N ALA A 124 -18.35 -8.02 -9.84
CA ALA A 124 -19.30 -6.95 -10.14
C ALA A 124 -19.20 -5.78 -9.15
N ARG A 125 -19.01 -6.08 -7.86
CA ARG A 125 -18.85 -5.04 -6.82
C ARG A 125 -17.57 -4.23 -7.01
N LEU A 126 -16.44 -4.89 -7.32
CA LEU A 126 -15.17 -4.21 -7.59
C LEU A 126 -15.22 -3.41 -8.90
N HIS A 127 -15.91 -3.92 -9.92
CA HIS A 127 -16.21 -3.16 -11.13
C HIS A 127 -16.91 -1.84 -10.80
N ASP A 128 -18.04 -1.91 -10.08
CA ASP A 128 -18.78 -0.74 -9.64
C ASP A 128 -17.93 0.22 -8.80
N TYR A 129 -17.10 -0.34 -7.91
CA TYR A 129 -16.21 0.44 -7.06
C TYR A 129 -15.22 1.28 -7.88
N LEU A 130 -14.54 0.67 -8.85
CA LEU A 130 -13.58 1.35 -9.70
C LEU A 130 -14.25 2.41 -10.60
N LEU A 131 -15.42 2.09 -11.18
CA LEU A 131 -16.16 3.04 -12.01
C LEU A 131 -16.69 4.25 -11.22
N LYS A 132 -16.97 4.09 -9.93
CA LYS A 132 -17.43 5.17 -9.04
C LYS A 132 -16.30 6.01 -8.43
N GLY A 133 -15.07 5.83 -8.89
CA GLY A 133 -13.92 6.64 -8.46
C GLY A 133 -13.03 5.97 -7.42
N GLY A 134 -13.28 4.71 -7.08
CA GLY A 134 -12.36 3.94 -6.25
C GLY A 134 -11.06 3.63 -6.97
N PHE A 135 -10.00 3.40 -6.19
CA PHE A 135 -8.69 3.02 -6.68
C PHE A 135 -8.19 1.75 -6.00
N LEU A 136 -7.62 0.80 -6.77
CA LEU A 136 -7.07 -0.44 -6.26
C LEU A 136 -5.56 -0.51 -6.48
N TRP A 137 -4.78 -0.62 -5.40
CA TRP A 137 -3.36 -0.92 -5.49
C TRP A 137 -3.09 -2.37 -5.05
N ILE A 138 -2.62 -3.18 -5.99
CA ILE A 138 -2.19 -4.57 -5.77
C ILE A 138 -0.68 -4.57 -5.56
N ASP A 139 -0.21 -5.16 -4.46
CA ASP A 139 1.21 -5.16 -4.07
C ASP A 139 1.67 -6.53 -3.53
N ASP A 140 2.98 -6.67 -3.33
CA ASP A 140 3.66 -7.89 -2.90
C ASP A 140 3.33 -9.06 -3.81
N ASN A 141 3.66 -8.90 -5.09
CA ASN A 141 3.52 -9.94 -6.08
C ASN A 141 4.85 -10.13 -6.81
N TRP A 142 5.19 -11.37 -7.07
CA TRP A 142 6.45 -11.78 -7.66
C TRP A 142 6.19 -12.69 -8.86
N ASP A 143 7.04 -12.62 -9.87
CA ASP A 143 6.89 -13.50 -11.04
C ASP A 143 6.77 -14.96 -10.61
N PRO A 144 5.80 -15.74 -11.16
CA PRO A 144 4.87 -15.41 -12.26
C PRO A 144 3.46 -14.95 -11.80
N ASP A 145 3.30 -14.29 -10.65
CA ASP A 145 2.01 -13.97 -10.05
C ASP A 145 1.10 -13.15 -10.99
N PHE A 146 1.68 -12.35 -11.88
CA PHE A 146 0.90 -11.53 -12.82
C PHE A 146 0.02 -12.36 -13.78
N GLU A 147 0.40 -13.60 -14.06
CA GLU A 147 -0.41 -14.52 -14.86
C GLU A 147 -1.76 -14.86 -14.20
N TYR A 148 -1.83 -14.77 -12.86
CA TYR A 148 -3.04 -14.99 -12.07
C TYR A 148 -3.80 -13.70 -11.77
N ILE A 149 -3.10 -12.58 -11.63
CA ILE A 149 -3.67 -11.26 -11.35
C ILE A 149 -4.39 -10.69 -12.58
N ARG A 150 -3.75 -10.75 -13.75
CA ARG A 150 -4.27 -10.17 -14.99
C ARG A 150 -5.66 -10.67 -15.37
N PRO A 151 -5.98 -11.98 -15.32
CA PRO A 151 -7.33 -12.46 -15.61
C PRO A 151 -8.40 -11.91 -14.66
N ASN A 152 -8.07 -11.74 -13.38
CA ASN A 152 -8.96 -11.12 -12.40
C ASN A 152 -9.26 -9.66 -12.78
N LEU A 153 -8.22 -8.89 -13.09
CA LEU A 153 -8.36 -7.48 -13.53
C LEU A 153 -9.21 -7.37 -14.80
N THR A 154 -8.99 -8.25 -15.78
CA THR A 154 -9.77 -8.27 -17.02
C THR A 154 -11.24 -8.63 -16.78
N ARG A 155 -11.54 -9.46 -15.78
CA ARG A 155 -12.94 -9.76 -15.39
C ARG A 155 -13.59 -8.58 -14.67
N ILE A 156 -12.84 -7.90 -13.79
CA ILE A 156 -13.32 -6.72 -13.06
C ILE A 156 -13.56 -5.57 -14.04
N LEU A 157 -12.66 -5.32 -14.98
CA LEU A 157 -12.75 -4.26 -15.98
C LEU A 157 -12.57 -4.84 -17.39
N PRO A 158 -13.63 -5.35 -18.02
CA PRO A 158 -13.57 -5.80 -19.40
C PRO A 158 -13.16 -4.66 -20.34
N GLY A 159 -12.13 -4.91 -21.16
CA GLY A 159 -11.60 -3.90 -22.07
C GLY A 159 -10.55 -2.95 -21.46
N ALA A 160 -10.24 -3.08 -20.18
CA ALA A 160 -9.21 -2.25 -19.55
C ALA A 160 -7.85 -2.38 -20.24
N ARG A 161 -7.17 -1.26 -20.36
CA ARG A 161 -5.80 -1.18 -20.89
C ARG A 161 -4.81 -1.31 -19.72
N ILE A 162 -4.00 -2.37 -19.74
CA ILE A 162 -2.97 -2.61 -18.72
C ILE A 162 -1.62 -2.29 -19.33
N VAL A 163 -0.89 -1.35 -18.75
CA VAL A 163 0.36 -0.79 -19.29
C VAL A 163 1.41 -0.75 -18.20
N ASP A 164 2.63 -1.17 -18.51
CA ASP A 164 3.79 -0.91 -17.66
C ASP A 164 4.10 0.59 -17.68
N LEU A 165 3.94 1.24 -16.53
CA LEU A 165 4.05 2.70 -16.43
C LEU A 165 5.52 3.11 -16.49
N PRO A 166 5.86 4.05 -17.38
CA PRO A 166 7.20 4.61 -17.38
C PRO A 166 7.44 5.45 -16.12
N VAL A 167 8.70 5.58 -15.71
CA VAL A 167 9.10 6.37 -14.53
C VAL A 167 8.71 7.86 -14.63
N GLU A 168 8.48 8.35 -15.85
CA GLU A 168 8.01 9.71 -16.16
C GLU A 168 6.50 9.88 -15.96
N HIS A 169 5.76 8.80 -15.65
CA HIS A 169 4.32 8.93 -15.43
C HIS A 169 4.04 9.94 -14.29
N PRO A 170 3.10 10.88 -14.45
CA PRO A 170 2.86 11.97 -13.50
C PRO A 170 2.59 11.50 -12.07
N MET A 171 1.99 10.32 -11.88
CA MET A 171 1.77 9.75 -10.56
C MET A 171 3.07 9.61 -9.75
N PHE A 172 4.21 9.36 -10.37
CA PHE A 172 5.49 9.17 -9.70
C PHE A 172 6.25 10.48 -9.42
N THR A 173 5.59 11.61 -9.63
CA THR A 173 6.20 12.95 -9.45
C THR A 173 5.25 13.97 -8.84
N ILE A 174 4.11 13.52 -8.33
CA ILE A 174 3.04 14.43 -7.88
C ILE A 174 3.40 15.14 -6.56
N VAL A 175 4.09 14.49 -5.65
CA VAL A 175 4.63 15.03 -4.39
C VAL A 175 6.13 14.86 -4.32
N TYR A 176 6.60 13.64 -4.56
CA TYR A 176 8.01 13.27 -4.57
C TYR A 176 8.43 12.86 -5.97
N ARG A 177 9.73 12.97 -6.25
CA ARG A 177 10.28 12.46 -7.50
C ARG A 177 10.79 11.04 -7.29
N VAL A 178 9.96 10.05 -7.61
CA VAL A 178 10.28 8.63 -7.48
C VAL A 178 11.01 8.15 -8.74
N ASN A 179 12.33 8.26 -8.75
CA ASN A 179 13.18 7.84 -9.87
C ASN A 179 14.56 7.36 -9.35
N PRO A 180 14.95 6.10 -9.57
CA PRO A 180 14.20 5.04 -10.28
C PRO A 180 12.97 4.57 -9.51
N LEU A 181 12.07 3.83 -10.20
CA LEU A 181 10.97 3.13 -9.53
C LEU A 181 11.55 2.06 -8.58
N PRO A 182 11.12 2.01 -7.32
CA PRO A 182 11.77 1.18 -6.31
C PRO A 182 11.45 -0.30 -6.48
N GLN A 183 12.46 -1.15 -6.39
CA GLN A 183 12.31 -2.57 -6.17
C GLN A 183 12.63 -2.87 -4.71
N ILE A 184 11.62 -3.16 -3.93
CA ILE A 184 11.71 -3.33 -2.48
C ILE A 184 11.51 -4.81 -2.15
N PRO A 185 12.48 -5.47 -1.50
CA PRO A 185 12.31 -6.84 -1.00
C PRO A 185 11.72 -6.82 0.40
N ALA A 186 11.09 -7.90 0.86
CA ALA A 186 10.83 -8.09 2.27
C ALA A 186 12.15 -8.05 3.08
N LEU A 187 12.12 -7.42 4.27
CA LEU A 187 13.30 -7.29 5.15
C LEU A 187 13.98 -8.64 5.39
N ASN A 188 13.21 -9.66 5.71
CA ASN A 188 13.74 -10.99 5.99
C ASN A 188 14.41 -11.62 4.77
N SER A 189 13.94 -11.33 3.57
CA SER A 189 14.55 -11.79 2.33
C SER A 189 15.87 -11.05 2.08
N TRP A 190 15.87 -9.74 2.22
CA TRP A 190 17.05 -8.90 2.08
C TRP A 190 18.17 -9.25 3.09
N LEU A 191 17.81 -9.50 4.35
CA LEU A 191 18.78 -9.93 5.37
C LEU A 191 19.43 -11.28 5.05
N ARG A 192 18.74 -12.17 4.33
CA ARG A 192 19.29 -13.48 3.95
C ARG A 192 20.24 -13.40 2.75
N ASN A 193 19.93 -12.58 1.76
CA ASN A 193 20.61 -12.63 0.45
C ASN A 193 21.21 -11.29 -0.02
N GLY A 194 20.86 -10.17 0.63
CA GLY A 194 21.32 -8.84 0.25
C GLY A 194 20.79 -8.32 -1.08
N GLN A 195 19.73 -8.95 -1.64
CA GLN A 195 19.19 -8.63 -2.97
C GLN A 195 17.89 -7.85 -2.86
N ASN A 196 17.57 -7.07 -3.91
CA ASN A 196 16.31 -6.33 -4.03
C ASN A 196 15.14 -7.22 -4.48
N SER A 197 15.37 -8.49 -4.71
CA SER A 197 14.36 -9.45 -5.17
C SER A 197 14.32 -10.68 -4.29
N GLU A 198 13.12 -11.20 -4.05
CA GLU A 198 12.88 -12.38 -3.25
C GLU A 198 13.01 -13.70 -4.03
N ILE A 199 12.92 -13.63 -5.35
CA ILE A 199 12.88 -14.78 -6.25
C ILE A 199 14.14 -14.96 -7.10
N GLY A 200 15.18 -14.18 -6.86
CA GLY A 200 16.37 -14.09 -7.70
C GLY A 200 16.32 -12.89 -8.65
N PRO A 201 17.17 -12.84 -9.68
CA PRO A 201 17.16 -11.71 -10.61
C PRO A 201 15.80 -11.47 -11.24
N SER A 202 15.21 -10.31 -11.02
CA SER A 202 13.92 -9.90 -11.57
C SER A 202 13.90 -8.39 -11.80
N THR A 203 13.02 -7.91 -12.68
CA THR A 203 12.81 -6.49 -12.94
C THR A 203 11.52 -6.06 -12.27
N VAL A 204 11.55 -4.90 -11.61
CA VAL A 204 10.36 -4.28 -11.06
C VAL A 204 9.47 -3.72 -12.16
N HIS A 205 8.15 -3.90 -12.02
CA HIS A 205 7.15 -3.33 -12.91
C HIS A 205 6.02 -2.71 -12.09
N TYR A 206 5.51 -1.58 -12.57
CA TYR A 206 4.32 -0.92 -12.03
C TYR A 206 3.27 -0.82 -13.13
N TYR A 207 2.37 -1.81 -13.19
CA TYR A 207 1.33 -1.82 -14.20
C TYR A 207 0.17 -0.93 -13.80
N GLY A 208 -0.10 0.09 -14.61
CA GLY A 208 -1.33 0.88 -14.54
C GLY A 208 -2.47 0.20 -15.26
N VAL A 209 -3.65 0.22 -14.67
CA VAL A 209 -4.90 -0.29 -15.25
C VAL A 209 -5.79 0.91 -15.55
N PHE A 210 -6.11 1.11 -16.83
CA PHE A 210 -6.91 2.24 -17.30
C PHE A 210 -8.28 1.76 -17.74
N ASP A 211 -9.30 2.50 -17.38
CA ASP A 211 -10.67 2.26 -17.84
C ASP A 211 -10.89 2.80 -19.27
N ASP A 212 -12.11 2.72 -19.79
CA ASP A 212 -12.51 3.16 -21.12
C ASP A 212 -12.52 4.70 -21.30
N HIS A 213 -12.40 5.45 -20.19
CA HIS A 213 -12.25 6.90 -20.16
C HIS A 213 -10.80 7.34 -19.97
N ASP A 214 -9.84 6.42 -20.11
CA ASP A 214 -8.40 6.65 -19.90
C ASP A 214 -8.05 7.09 -18.46
N ARG A 215 -8.90 6.79 -17.50
CA ARG A 215 -8.64 7.04 -16.08
C ARG A 215 -7.84 5.88 -15.50
N LEU A 216 -6.74 6.17 -14.81
CA LEU A 216 -5.94 5.19 -14.08
C LEU A 216 -6.69 4.78 -12.80
N VAL A 217 -7.23 3.58 -12.76
CA VAL A 217 -8.11 3.08 -11.69
C VAL A 217 -7.47 2.00 -10.82
N ALA A 218 -6.37 1.42 -11.27
CA ALA A 218 -5.59 0.51 -10.43
C ALA A 218 -4.10 0.56 -10.77
N LEU A 219 -3.29 0.17 -9.77
CA LEU A 219 -1.84 -0.01 -9.86
C LEU A 219 -1.50 -1.42 -9.42
N VAL A 220 -0.58 -2.09 -10.12
CA VAL A 220 -0.04 -3.39 -9.72
C VAL A 220 1.47 -3.28 -9.60
N SER A 221 2.01 -3.46 -8.39
CA SER A 221 3.44 -3.59 -8.16
C SER A 221 3.85 -5.05 -8.36
N MET A 222 4.77 -5.28 -9.27
CA MET A 222 5.35 -6.60 -9.54
C MET A 222 6.83 -6.61 -9.20
N ASN A 223 7.28 -7.69 -8.60
CA ASN A 223 8.65 -7.89 -8.14
C ASN A 223 9.09 -6.84 -7.11
N SER A 224 8.14 -6.42 -6.26
CA SER A 224 8.36 -5.47 -5.18
C SER A 224 7.35 -5.69 -4.06
N ASP A 225 7.79 -5.56 -2.81
CA ASP A 225 6.99 -5.58 -1.59
C ASP A 225 7.07 -4.20 -0.93
N VAL A 226 6.25 -3.28 -1.43
CA VAL A 226 6.31 -1.89 -0.98
C VAL A 226 5.87 -1.76 0.47
N SER A 227 4.88 -2.54 0.90
CA SER A 227 4.33 -2.45 2.24
C SER A 227 5.24 -3.02 3.34
N ASP A 228 6.11 -3.99 3.05
CA ASP A 228 7.13 -4.44 4.03
C ASP A 228 8.05 -3.27 4.42
N SER A 229 8.34 -2.36 3.49
CA SER A 229 9.13 -1.16 3.80
C SER A 229 8.46 -0.22 4.79
N TRP A 230 7.15 -0.25 4.91
CA TRP A 230 6.39 0.49 5.91
C TRP A 230 6.26 -0.31 7.20
N GLU A 231 5.94 -1.62 7.12
CA GLU A 231 5.83 -2.49 8.27
C GLU A 231 7.13 -2.51 9.07
N ARG A 232 8.24 -2.69 8.38
CA ARG A 232 9.58 -2.93 8.95
C ARG A 232 10.45 -1.70 9.06
N GLU A 233 9.89 -0.50 8.95
CA GLU A 233 10.68 0.75 8.94
C GLU A 233 11.63 0.88 10.13
N GLY A 234 11.28 0.32 11.27
CA GLY A 234 12.08 0.45 12.47
C GLY A 234 12.88 -0.78 12.88
N ASP A 235 12.72 -1.89 12.17
CA ASP A 235 13.36 -3.15 12.53
C ASP A 235 14.85 -3.17 12.16
N ASN A 236 15.24 -2.44 11.13
CA ASN A 236 16.62 -2.37 10.67
C ASN A 236 16.95 -1.00 10.06
N HIS A 237 17.94 -0.31 10.66
CA HIS A 237 18.32 1.03 10.23
C HIS A 237 18.84 1.09 8.78
N GLN A 238 19.57 0.07 8.32
CA GLN A 238 20.07 0.04 6.95
C GLN A 238 18.94 -0.21 5.95
N TYR A 239 17.99 -1.09 6.29
CA TYR A 239 16.80 -1.32 5.48
C TYR A 239 15.96 -0.03 5.37
N PHE A 240 15.74 0.66 6.49
CA PHE A 240 15.08 1.97 6.49
C PHE A 240 15.78 2.95 5.54
N ALA A 241 17.10 3.10 5.69
CA ALA A 241 17.90 4.03 4.89
C ALA A 241 17.94 3.66 3.40
N THR A 242 17.70 2.39 3.06
CA THR A 242 17.74 1.92 1.68
C THR A 242 16.36 1.90 1.04
N TYR A 243 15.32 1.41 1.74
CA TYR A 243 14.03 1.08 1.13
C TYR A 243 12.84 1.86 1.70
N SER A 244 12.76 2.06 3.02
CA SER A 244 11.51 2.60 3.61
C SER A 244 11.18 3.99 3.10
N TRP A 245 12.16 4.87 2.94
CA TRP A 245 11.93 6.21 2.40
C TRP A 245 11.43 6.17 0.94
N GLN A 246 11.88 5.21 0.13
CA GLN A 246 11.43 5.02 -1.25
C GLN A 246 9.97 4.52 -1.28
N GLY A 247 9.64 3.55 -0.41
CA GLY A 247 8.29 3.05 -0.26
C GLY A 247 7.31 4.14 0.20
N TYR A 248 7.72 5.01 1.13
CA TYR A 248 6.91 6.16 1.55
C TYR A 248 6.75 7.20 0.44
N ALA A 249 7.81 7.54 -0.28
CA ALA A 249 7.72 8.47 -1.39
C ALA A 249 6.71 7.99 -2.44
N LEU A 250 6.82 6.72 -2.85
CA LEU A 250 5.88 6.10 -3.79
C LEU A 250 4.46 6.05 -3.22
N GLY A 251 4.29 5.60 -1.98
CA GLY A 251 2.97 5.49 -1.35
C GLY A 251 2.25 6.83 -1.22
N ILE A 252 2.99 7.89 -0.87
CA ILE A 252 2.45 9.26 -0.77
C ILE A 252 2.06 9.79 -2.16
N ASP A 253 2.85 9.51 -3.18
CA ASP A 253 2.52 9.87 -4.56
C ASP A 253 1.24 9.17 -5.03
N VAL A 254 1.09 7.88 -4.75
CA VAL A 254 -0.15 7.14 -5.06
C VAL A 254 -1.35 7.70 -4.28
N ALA A 255 -1.20 7.98 -2.97
CA ALA A 255 -2.26 8.57 -2.17
C ALA A 255 -2.68 9.96 -2.70
N ALA A 256 -1.72 10.81 -3.07
CA ALA A 256 -1.97 12.11 -3.67
C ALA A 256 -2.67 11.98 -5.03
N TRP A 257 -2.26 11.02 -5.86
CA TRP A 257 -2.92 10.72 -7.12
C TRP A 257 -4.39 10.37 -6.92
N VAL A 258 -4.69 9.43 -6.03
CA VAL A 258 -6.06 9.00 -5.70
C VAL A 258 -6.94 10.14 -5.22
N MET A 259 -6.39 11.09 -4.47
CA MET A 259 -7.16 12.23 -3.95
C MET A 259 -7.41 13.33 -4.98
N THR A 260 -6.71 13.33 -6.11
CA THR A 260 -6.74 14.46 -7.07
C THR A 260 -7.21 14.06 -8.47
N HIS A 261 -7.34 12.79 -8.76
CA HIS A 261 -7.74 12.23 -10.06
C HIS A 261 -8.89 11.22 -9.93
#